data_318c7c0f5940d477548ceed11a96bde1
#
_entry.id   318c7c0f5940d477548ceed11a96bde1
#
_cell.length_a   1.000
_cell.length_b   1.000
_cell.length_c   1.000
_cell.angle_alpha   90.00
_cell.angle_beta   90.00
_cell.angle_gamma   90.00
#
_symmetry.space_group_name_H-M   'P 1'
#
loop_
_entity.id
_entity.type
_entity.pdbx_description
1 polymer ?
#
loop_
_entity_poly.entity_id
_entity_poly.type
_entity_poly.pdbx_seq_one_letter_code
_entity_poly.pdbx_strand_id
1 'polypeptide(L)'
;RRIARQEQSDWPALSADIRAICAGLEPELGQGNTAGARFYRQHGLPGARGEALSGFATLTDFALPAYQQAFAATANRTHALRYVFLTLLAHNGDTNVVKRGGIEALDWLQGRARHILADPAARRQPEALYAALQTLDAQCTEKNLSTGGSADLLALTIWLTEYPNLLGTSYEPT
;
A
#
# COMPACT_ATOMS: atom_id res chain seq x y z
N ARG A 1 8.23 22.89 -12.10
CA ARG A 1 8.36 24.32 -11.67
C ARG A 1 7.51 24.67 -10.44
N ARG A 2 6.47 23.88 -10.06
CA ARG A 2 5.67 24.08 -8.83
C ARG A 2 6.38 23.61 -7.55
N ILE A 3 7.21 22.59 -7.65
CA ILE A 3 8.00 22.07 -6.51
C ILE A 3 8.97 23.12 -5.92
N ALA A 4 9.27 24.18 -6.67
CA ALA A 4 10.15 25.24 -6.24
C ALA A 4 9.45 26.46 -5.58
N ARG A 5 8.13 26.47 -5.47
CA ARG A 5 7.41 27.48 -4.71
C ARG A 5 7.01 26.87 -3.37
N GLN A 6 7.47 27.45 -2.31
CA GLN A 6 7.16 27.22 -0.89
C GLN A 6 5.67 27.39 -0.53
N GLU A 7 4.75 26.97 -1.38
CA GLU A 7 3.37 26.77 -0.99
C GLU A 7 3.30 25.38 -0.37
N GLN A 8 2.84 25.28 0.87
CA GLN A 8 2.64 24.05 1.62
C GLN A 8 1.79 23.10 0.76
N SER A 9 2.46 22.24 -0.02
CA SER A 9 1.79 21.17 -0.76
C SER A 9 1.46 20.09 0.25
N ASP A 10 0.20 19.92 0.57
CA ASP A 10 -0.27 18.78 1.33
C ASP A 10 -0.38 17.53 0.43
N TRP A 11 -0.53 16.37 1.04
CA TRP A 11 -0.64 15.10 0.30
C TRP A 11 -1.80 15.10 -0.71
N PRO A 12 -3.01 15.60 -0.39
CA PRO A 12 -4.10 15.72 -1.37
C PRO A 12 -3.72 16.50 -2.63
N ALA A 13 -3.04 17.63 -2.48
CA ALA A 13 -2.57 18.44 -3.61
C ALA A 13 -1.49 17.70 -4.41
N LEU A 14 -0.53 17.06 -3.74
CA LEU A 14 0.51 16.28 -4.39
C LEU A 14 -0.07 15.08 -5.14
N SER A 15 -1.01 14.36 -4.54
CA SER A 15 -1.74 13.25 -5.18
C SER A 15 -2.49 13.70 -6.43
N ALA A 16 -3.14 14.87 -6.38
CA ALA A 16 -3.84 15.46 -7.52
C ALA A 16 -2.84 15.84 -8.65
N ASP A 17 -1.71 16.43 -8.31
CA ASP A 17 -0.66 16.79 -9.27
C ASP A 17 -0.07 15.52 -9.93
N ILE A 18 0.20 14.46 -9.16
CA ILE A 18 0.66 13.17 -9.69
C ILE A 18 -0.35 12.61 -10.69
N ARG A 19 -1.64 12.60 -10.33
CA ARG A 19 -2.72 12.14 -11.21
C ARG A 19 -2.77 12.92 -12.52
N ALA A 20 -2.66 14.25 -12.44
CA ALA A 20 -2.67 15.11 -13.62
C ALA A 20 -1.47 14.87 -14.54
N ILE A 21 -0.28 14.69 -13.96
CA ILE A 21 0.97 14.41 -14.71
C ILE A 21 0.89 13.03 -15.38
N CYS A 22 0.32 12.04 -14.68
CA CYS A 22 0.27 10.65 -15.13
C CYS A 22 -0.94 10.32 -16.01
N ALA A 23 -1.90 11.21 -16.21
CA ALA A 23 -3.13 10.96 -16.98
C ALA A 23 -2.87 10.38 -18.39
N GLY A 24 -1.76 10.73 -19.02
CA GLY A 24 -1.36 10.19 -20.33
C GLY A 24 -0.94 8.72 -20.33
N LEU A 25 -0.76 8.09 -19.16
CA LEU A 25 -0.37 6.68 -19.06
C LEU A 25 -1.55 5.70 -19.19
N GLU A 26 -2.79 6.18 -19.09
CA GLU A 26 -3.98 5.31 -19.11
C GLU A 26 -4.09 4.48 -20.39
N PRO A 27 -3.92 5.05 -21.60
CA PRO A 27 -3.97 4.27 -22.84
C PRO A 27 -2.87 3.21 -22.96
N GLU A 28 -1.77 3.39 -22.19
CA GLU A 28 -0.60 2.51 -22.24
C GLU A 28 -0.69 1.31 -21.30
N LEU A 29 -1.67 1.27 -20.35
CA LEU A 29 -1.74 0.23 -19.33
C LEU A 29 -1.74 -1.19 -19.92
N GLY A 30 -2.51 -1.40 -20.99
CA GLY A 30 -2.60 -2.71 -21.66
C GLY A 30 -1.68 -2.86 -22.87
N GLN A 31 -0.88 -1.86 -23.23
CA GLN A 31 -0.06 -1.89 -24.45
C GLN A 31 1.32 -2.51 -24.23
N GLY A 32 1.86 -3.12 -25.29
CA GLY A 32 3.19 -3.72 -25.30
C GLY A 32 3.26 -5.11 -24.65
N ASN A 33 4.48 -5.64 -24.53
CA ASN A 33 4.77 -7.01 -24.07
C ASN A 33 5.37 -7.07 -22.66
N THR A 34 5.26 -6.00 -21.87
CA THR A 34 5.74 -6.02 -20.48
C THR A 34 4.88 -6.94 -19.61
N ALA A 35 5.44 -7.45 -18.53
CA ALA A 35 4.69 -8.26 -17.56
C ALA A 35 3.49 -7.47 -16.99
N GLY A 36 3.65 -6.19 -16.70
CA GLY A 36 2.57 -5.33 -16.23
C GLY A 36 1.43 -5.19 -17.22
N ALA A 37 1.73 -4.98 -18.53
CA ALA A 37 0.72 -4.91 -19.58
C ALA A 37 -0.05 -6.24 -19.71
N ARG A 38 0.63 -7.38 -19.57
CA ARG A 38 -0.03 -8.70 -19.59
C ARG A 38 -0.96 -8.88 -18.40
N PHE A 39 -0.51 -8.54 -17.18
CA PHE A 39 -1.32 -8.65 -15.94
C PHE A 39 -2.55 -7.73 -16.02
N TYR A 40 -2.39 -6.52 -16.57
CA TYR A 40 -3.53 -5.63 -16.76
C TYR A 40 -4.57 -6.24 -17.72
N ARG A 41 -4.15 -6.76 -18.89
CA ARG A 41 -5.07 -7.39 -19.85
C ARG A 41 -5.75 -8.64 -19.31
N GLN A 42 -5.04 -9.46 -18.52
CA GLN A 42 -5.53 -10.75 -18.03
C GLN A 42 -6.36 -10.62 -16.75
N HIS A 43 -6.01 -9.69 -15.87
CA HIS A 43 -6.54 -9.63 -14.51
C HIS A 43 -7.02 -8.23 -14.09
N GLY A 44 -6.91 -7.22 -14.97
CA GLY A 44 -7.24 -5.84 -14.61
C GLY A 44 -6.30 -5.22 -13.57
N LEU A 45 -5.10 -5.78 -13.37
CA LEU A 45 -4.14 -5.32 -12.37
C LEU A 45 -3.22 -4.24 -12.96
N PRO A 46 -3.44 -2.96 -12.64
CA PRO A 46 -2.70 -1.86 -13.24
C PRO A 46 -1.29 -1.67 -12.64
N GLY A 47 -1.00 -2.28 -11.47
CA GLY A 47 0.29 -2.19 -10.79
C GLY A 47 0.72 -0.76 -10.48
N ALA A 48 2.03 -0.49 -10.50
CA ALA A 48 2.58 0.83 -10.18
C ALA A 48 2.06 1.95 -11.09
N ARG A 49 1.74 1.66 -12.36
CA ARG A 49 1.15 2.66 -13.26
C ARG A 49 -0.25 3.07 -12.82
N GLY A 50 -1.05 2.10 -12.35
CA GLY A 50 -2.38 2.37 -11.81
C GLY A 50 -2.33 3.17 -10.51
N GLU A 51 -1.36 2.90 -9.65
CA GLU A 51 -1.12 3.72 -8.47
C GLU A 51 -0.81 5.18 -8.86
N ALA A 52 0.09 5.40 -9.82
CA ALA A 52 0.40 6.75 -10.31
C ALA A 52 -0.82 7.44 -10.95
N LEU A 53 -1.60 6.71 -11.76
CA LEU A 53 -2.82 7.22 -12.40
C LEU A 53 -3.90 7.61 -11.39
N SER A 54 -4.01 6.86 -10.29
CA SER A 54 -4.96 7.15 -9.20
C SER A 54 -4.44 8.23 -8.24
N GLY A 55 -3.19 8.69 -8.40
CA GLY A 55 -2.52 9.57 -7.43
C GLY A 55 -2.21 8.83 -6.12
N PHE A 56 -1.90 7.54 -6.22
CA PHE A 56 -1.65 6.64 -5.09
C PHE A 56 -2.87 6.52 -4.15
N ALA A 57 -4.04 6.24 -4.74
CA ALA A 57 -5.28 6.08 -3.98
C ALA A 57 -5.15 5.01 -2.86
N THR A 58 -4.37 3.95 -3.08
CA THR A 58 -4.12 2.92 -2.06
C THR A 58 -3.49 3.50 -0.79
N LEU A 59 -2.65 4.53 -0.90
CA LEU A 59 -2.10 5.21 0.29
C LEU A 59 -3.19 6.02 1.00
N THR A 60 -3.97 6.79 0.24
CA THR A 60 -5.00 7.68 0.78
C THR A 60 -6.14 6.90 1.43
N ASP A 61 -6.61 5.85 0.76
CA ASP A 61 -7.83 5.14 1.15
C ASP A 61 -7.58 4.05 2.20
N PHE A 62 -6.36 3.49 2.24
CA PHE A 62 -6.06 2.35 3.10
C PHE A 62 -4.86 2.58 4.02
N ALA A 63 -3.69 2.97 3.51
CA ALA A 63 -2.46 2.95 4.28
C ALA A 63 -2.44 4.04 5.37
N LEU A 64 -2.74 5.30 5.02
CA LEU A 64 -2.74 6.41 5.96
C LEU A 64 -3.82 6.27 7.05
N PRO A 65 -5.08 5.92 6.72
CA PRO A 65 -6.08 5.62 7.75
C PRO A 65 -5.70 4.47 8.66
N ALA A 66 -5.10 3.40 8.13
CA ALA A 66 -4.63 2.27 8.92
C ALA A 66 -3.51 2.68 9.90
N TYR A 67 -2.57 3.52 9.43
CA TYR A 67 -1.52 4.06 10.29
C TYR A 67 -2.10 4.86 11.46
N GLN A 68 -2.98 5.81 11.17
CA GLN A 68 -3.63 6.65 12.18
C GLN A 68 -4.36 5.82 13.22
N GLN A 69 -5.16 4.85 12.78
CA GLN A 69 -5.94 3.97 13.67
C GLN A 69 -5.05 3.14 14.60
N ALA A 70 -4.00 2.52 14.06
CA ALA A 70 -3.11 1.66 14.83
C ALA A 70 -2.19 2.47 15.75
N PHE A 71 -1.72 3.63 15.30
CA PHE A 71 -0.91 4.54 16.10
C PHE A 71 -1.71 5.12 17.27
N ALA A 72 -2.94 5.59 17.04
CA ALA A 72 -3.83 6.07 18.09
C ALA A 72 -4.16 4.99 19.12
N ALA A 73 -4.20 3.71 18.71
CA ALA A 73 -4.50 2.62 19.61
C ALA A 73 -3.33 2.20 20.51
N THR A 74 -2.07 2.44 20.09
CA THR A 74 -0.90 1.84 20.77
C THR A 74 0.22 2.84 21.04
N ALA A 75 0.21 4.03 20.44
CA ALA A 75 1.33 4.98 20.39
C ALA A 75 2.67 4.32 19.95
N ASN A 76 2.59 3.23 19.18
CA ASN A 76 3.74 2.44 18.75
C ASN A 76 3.88 2.50 17.24
N ARG A 77 4.84 3.29 16.75
CA ARG A 77 5.09 3.49 15.32
C ARG A 77 5.40 2.19 14.59
N THR A 78 6.22 1.33 15.16
CA THR A 78 6.57 0.05 14.52
C THR A 78 5.34 -0.84 14.37
N HIS A 79 4.49 -0.90 15.38
CA HIS A 79 3.22 -1.61 15.32
C HIS A 79 2.31 -1.01 14.24
N ALA A 80 2.15 0.31 14.20
CA ALA A 80 1.33 0.98 13.21
C ALA A 80 1.79 0.67 11.77
N LEU A 81 3.10 0.70 11.51
CA LEU A 81 3.65 0.35 10.19
C LEU A 81 3.45 -1.14 9.83
N ARG A 82 3.53 -2.04 10.79
CA ARG A 82 3.18 -3.47 10.58
C ARG A 82 1.71 -3.65 10.23
N TYR A 83 0.84 -2.91 10.91
CA TYR A 83 -0.60 -2.91 10.62
C TYR A 83 -0.90 -2.34 9.23
N VAL A 84 -0.22 -1.26 8.83
CA VAL A 84 -0.26 -0.72 7.46
C VAL A 84 0.15 -1.78 6.44
N PHE A 85 1.28 -2.46 6.67
CA PHE A 85 1.75 -3.48 5.74
C PHE A 85 0.71 -4.58 5.54
N LEU A 86 0.12 -5.07 6.62
CA LEU A 86 -0.96 -6.06 6.55
C LEU A 86 -2.18 -5.51 5.80
N THR A 87 -2.54 -4.25 6.01
CA THR A 87 -3.63 -3.59 5.29
C THR A 87 -3.33 -3.50 3.78
N LEU A 88 -2.11 -3.14 3.42
CA LEU A 88 -1.67 -3.13 2.03
C LEU A 88 -1.74 -4.53 1.40
N LEU A 89 -1.31 -5.59 2.11
CA LEU A 89 -1.45 -6.97 1.63
C LEU A 89 -2.91 -7.37 1.40
N ALA A 90 -3.86 -6.80 2.15
CA ALA A 90 -5.28 -7.11 2.03
C ALA A 90 -5.95 -6.43 0.81
N HIS A 91 -5.39 -5.30 0.33
CA HIS A 91 -6.05 -4.43 -0.64
C HIS A 91 -5.28 -4.25 -1.95
N ASN A 92 -3.94 -4.32 -1.91
CA ASN A 92 -3.11 -4.09 -3.09
C ASN A 92 -3.17 -5.26 -4.07
N GLY A 93 -3.36 -4.95 -5.36
CA GLY A 93 -3.20 -5.89 -6.47
C GLY A 93 -1.72 -6.13 -6.80
N ASP A 94 -0.98 -6.78 -5.89
CA ASP A 94 0.46 -6.94 -5.98
C ASP A 94 0.88 -7.83 -7.16
N THR A 95 1.38 -7.21 -8.22
CA THR A 95 1.79 -7.90 -9.45
C THR A 95 3.01 -8.82 -9.25
N ASN A 96 3.81 -8.61 -8.20
CA ASN A 96 4.91 -9.53 -7.87
C ASN A 96 4.38 -10.85 -7.31
N VAL A 97 3.31 -10.82 -6.53
CA VAL A 97 2.61 -12.02 -6.06
C VAL A 97 2.06 -12.79 -7.24
N VAL A 98 1.32 -12.10 -8.15
CA VAL A 98 0.74 -12.73 -9.35
C VAL A 98 1.83 -13.29 -10.27
N LYS A 99 2.95 -12.62 -10.42
CA LYS A 99 4.08 -13.11 -11.23
C LYS A 99 4.64 -14.43 -10.71
N ARG A 100 4.62 -14.66 -9.41
CA ARG A 100 5.22 -15.85 -8.78
C ARG A 100 4.24 -17.00 -8.57
N GLY A 101 3.00 -16.68 -8.19
CA GLY A 101 2.01 -17.69 -7.78
C GLY A 101 0.65 -17.61 -8.49
N GLY A 102 0.50 -16.71 -9.48
CA GLY A 102 -0.77 -16.52 -10.17
C GLY A 102 -1.78 -15.70 -9.37
N ILE A 103 -2.96 -15.52 -9.96
CA ILE A 103 -4.04 -14.76 -9.33
C ILE A 103 -4.55 -15.44 -8.05
N GLU A 104 -4.56 -16.77 -8.03
CA GLU A 104 -4.98 -17.57 -6.87
C GLU A 104 -4.09 -17.32 -5.64
N ALA A 105 -2.79 -17.09 -5.86
CA ALA A 105 -1.89 -16.73 -4.77
C ALA A 105 -2.15 -15.32 -4.23
N LEU A 106 -2.56 -14.38 -5.10
CA LEU A 106 -2.99 -13.05 -4.67
C LEU A 106 -4.26 -13.14 -3.84
N ASP A 107 -5.27 -13.87 -4.31
CA ASP A 107 -6.53 -14.06 -3.61
C ASP A 107 -6.32 -14.73 -2.24
N TRP A 108 -5.46 -15.73 -2.19
CA TRP A 108 -5.06 -16.40 -0.95
C TRP A 108 -4.40 -15.41 0.02
N LEU A 109 -3.41 -14.64 -0.43
CA LEU A 109 -2.68 -13.69 0.40
C LEU A 109 -3.61 -12.62 0.96
N GLN A 110 -4.44 -12.03 0.09
CA GLN A 110 -5.42 -11.03 0.49
C GLN A 110 -6.43 -11.59 1.49
N GLY A 111 -6.90 -12.82 1.27
CA GLY A 111 -7.80 -13.52 2.19
C GLY A 111 -7.16 -13.73 3.57
N ARG A 112 -5.89 -14.14 3.62
CA ARG A 112 -5.14 -14.32 4.87
C ARG A 112 -4.94 -12.98 5.59
N ALA A 113 -4.56 -11.94 4.87
CA ALA A 113 -4.38 -10.60 5.44
C ALA A 113 -5.71 -10.05 6.01
N ARG A 114 -6.82 -10.17 5.26
CA ARG A 114 -8.15 -9.78 5.75
C ARG A 114 -8.58 -10.57 7.00
N HIS A 115 -8.29 -11.86 7.05
CA HIS A 115 -8.59 -12.69 8.22
C HIS A 115 -7.86 -12.19 9.47
N ILE A 116 -6.56 -11.85 9.35
CA ILE A 116 -5.79 -11.31 10.48
C ILE A 116 -6.32 -9.93 10.89
N LEU A 117 -6.65 -9.06 9.93
CA LEU A 117 -7.20 -7.73 10.20
C LEU A 117 -8.58 -7.77 10.88
N ALA A 118 -9.35 -8.84 10.67
CA ALA A 118 -10.64 -9.03 11.32
C ALA A 118 -10.53 -9.28 12.83
N ASP A 119 -9.36 -9.70 13.32
CA ASP A 119 -9.10 -9.83 14.75
C ASP A 119 -8.78 -8.43 15.35
N PRO A 120 -9.59 -7.92 16.31
CA PRO A 120 -9.29 -6.66 16.98
C PRO A 120 -7.92 -6.61 17.68
N ALA A 121 -7.36 -7.78 18.05
CA ALA A 121 -6.03 -7.88 18.64
C ALA A 121 -4.95 -7.41 17.67
N ALA A 122 -5.10 -7.63 16.36
CA ALA A 122 -4.14 -7.19 15.35
C ALA A 122 -3.89 -5.67 15.39
N ARG A 123 -4.91 -4.87 15.71
CA ARG A 123 -4.78 -3.40 15.79
C ARG A 123 -4.25 -2.91 17.13
N ARG A 124 -4.48 -3.64 18.23
CA ARG A 124 -4.26 -3.15 19.61
C ARG A 124 -3.10 -3.82 20.31
N GLN A 125 -2.65 -4.98 19.85
CA GLN A 125 -1.66 -5.81 20.55
C GLN A 125 -0.45 -6.05 19.63
N PRO A 126 0.68 -5.36 19.86
CA PRO A 126 1.87 -5.45 18.98
C PRO A 126 2.40 -6.88 18.84
N GLU A 127 2.37 -7.66 19.92
CA GLU A 127 2.88 -9.04 19.93
C GLU A 127 1.98 -9.99 19.12
N ALA A 128 0.66 -9.82 19.23
CA ALA A 128 -0.31 -10.63 18.46
C ALA A 128 -0.17 -10.38 16.95
N LEU A 129 -0.08 -9.11 16.55
CA LEU A 129 0.15 -8.75 15.15
C LEU A 129 1.51 -9.29 14.64
N TYR A 130 2.56 -9.15 15.45
CA TYR A 130 3.88 -9.62 15.06
C TYR A 130 3.91 -11.14 14.84
N ALA A 131 3.34 -11.91 15.76
CA ALA A 131 3.24 -13.36 15.61
C ALA A 131 2.42 -13.78 14.38
N ALA A 132 1.31 -13.09 14.10
CA ALA A 132 0.51 -13.33 12.91
C ALA A 132 1.27 -13.04 11.61
N LEU A 133 2.03 -11.93 11.57
CA LEU A 133 2.88 -11.57 10.42
C LEU A 133 4.02 -12.57 10.22
N GLN A 134 4.67 -13.04 11.28
CA GLN A 134 5.70 -14.08 11.17
C GLN A 134 5.13 -15.37 10.57
N THR A 135 3.92 -15.77 10.98
CA THR A 135 3.24 -16.93 10.43
C THR A 135 2.93 -16.73 8.95
N LEU A 136 2.42 -15.55 8.57
CA LEU A 136 2.11 -15.22 7.19
C LEU A 136 3.38 -15.18 6.31
N ASP A 137 4.48 -14.63 6.83
CA ASP A 137 5.77 -14.56 6.16
C ASP A 137 6.32 -15.97 5.86
N ALA A 138 6.28 -16.87 6.85
CA ALA A 138 6.68 -18.27 6.66
C ALA A 138 5.85 -18.95 5.56
N GLN A 139 4.54 -18.73 5.53
CA GLN A 139 3.65 -19.25 4.49
C GLN A 139 3.93 -18.65 3.10
N CYS A 140 4.25 -17.36 3.02
CA CYS A 140 4.66 -16.71 1.79
C CYS A 140 5.99 -17.28 1.28
N THR A 141 6.94 -17.51 2.18
CA THR A 141 8.24 -18.10 1.87
C THR A 141 8.10 -19.52 1.31
N GLU A 142 7.31 -20.37 1.97
CA GLU A 142 6.99 -21.72 1.50
C GLU A 142 6.39 -21.73 0.09
N LYS A 143 5.53 -20.75 -0.20
CA LYS A 143 4.88 -20.57 -1.51
C LYS A 143 5.75 -19.81 -2.51
N ASN A 144 6.97 -19.40 -2.15
CA ASN A 144 7.87 -18.58 -2.97
C ASN A 144 7.22 -17.28 -3.45
N LEU A 145 6.36 -16.66 -2.64
CA LEU A 145 5.71 -15.39 -2.95
C LEU A 145 6.59 -14.19 -2.58
N SER A 146 6.39 -13.09 -3.29
CA SER A 146 7.05 -11.81 -3.01
C SER A 146 6.03 -10.70 -3.07
N THR A 147 5.99 -9.87 -2.04
CA THR A 147 5.05 -8.77 -1.84
C THR A 147 5.70 -7.41 -2.14
N GLY A 148 6.52 -7.36 -3.20
CA GLY A 148 7.34 -6.19 -3.53
C GLY A 148 6.51 -4.93 -3.77
N GLY A 149 5.38 -5.03 -4.48
CA GLY A 149 4.51 -3.88 -4.72
C GLY A 149 3.89 -3.32 -3.43
N SER A 150 3.54 -4.19 -2.48
CA SER A 150 3.04 -3.75 -1.17
C SER A 150 4.16 -3.16 -0.31
N ALA A 151 5.39 -3.65 -0.43
CA ALA A 151 6.56 -3.08 0.25
C ALA A 151 6.90 -1.69 -0.28
N ASP A 152 6.78 -1.45 -1.59
CA ASP A 152 6.98 -0.13 -2.20
C ASP A 152 5.96 0.90 -1.66
N LEU A 153 4.69 0.51 -1.55
CA LEU A 153 3.64 1.35 -0.97
C LEU A 153 3.87 1.60 0.53
N LEU A 154 4.38 0.60 1.27
CA LEU A 154 4.78 0.80 2.66
C LEU A 154 5.92 1.81 2.77
N ALA A 155 6.92 1.76 1.89
CA ALA A 155 8.02 2.72 1.87
C ALA A 155 7.53 4.16 1.64
N LEU A 156 6.57 4.35 0.72
CA LEU A 156 5.92 5.65 0.52
C LEU A 156 5.12 6.09 1.74
N THR A 157 4.43 5.16 2.42
CA THR A 157 3.72 5.48 3.67
C THR A 157 4.69 5.91 4.76
N ILE A 158 5.81 5.21 4.93
CA ILE A 158 6.86 5.59 5.87
C ILE A 158 7.34 7.00 5.58
N TRP A 159 7.65 7.31 4.33
CA TRP A 159 8.09 8.64 3.91
C TRP A 159 7.07 9.72 4.25
N LEU A 160 5.79 9.49 3.93
CA LEU A 160 4.72 10.45 4.26
C LEU A 160 4.59 10.68 5.77
N THR A 161 4.73 9.64 6.59
CA THR A 161 4.63 9.76 8.06
C THR A 161 5.84 10.44 8.70
N GLU A 162 7.00 10.48 8.02
CA GLU A 162 8.17 11.28 8.44
C GLU A 162 8.02 12.77 8.13
N TYR A 163 7.14 13.12 7.20
CA TYR A 163 6.88 14.50 6.80
C TYR A 163 5.42 14.89 7.07
N PRO A 164 5.01 15.03 8.34
CA PRO A 164 3.62 15.28 8.71
C PRO A 164 3.04 16.55 8.10
N ASN A 165 3.89 17.54 7.78
CA ASN A 165 3.48 18.75 7.06
C ASN A 165 2.87 18.45 5.68
N LEU A 166 3.21 17.31 5.07
CA LEU A 166 2.61 16.87 3.81
C LEU A 166 1.22 16.25 4.00
N LEU A 167 0.89 15.82 5.21
CA LEU A 167 -0.41 15.17 5.49
C LEU A 167 -1.53 16.17 5.80
N GLY A 168 -1.21 17.47 5.83
CA GLY A 168 -2.17 18.54 6.16
C GLY A 168 -2.39 18.72 7.66
N THR A 169 -3.08 19.80 8.03
CA THR A 169 -3.32 20.20 9.43
C THR A 169 -4.19 19.24 10.24
N SER A 170 -4.78 18.25 9.62
CA SER A 170 -5.55 17.18 10.30
C SER A 170 -4.68 16.02 10.81
N TYR A 171 -3.40 16.02 10.50
CA TYR A 171 -2.44 15.01 10.97
C TYR A 171 -1.57 15.60 12.07
N GLU A 172 -2.10 15.69 13.29
CA GLU A 172 -1.27 15.91 14.48
C GLU A 172 -0.82 14.54 14.99
N PRO A 173 0.50 14.23 14.97
CA PRO A 173 1.03 13.13 15.75
C PRO A 173 0.95 13.56 17.23
N THR A 174 -0.07 13.05 17.95
CA THR A 174 -0.15 13.16 19.40
C THR A 174 0.87 12.24 20.05
#